data_e52ed95da53a20e8b700370a5eecb40a
#
_entry.id   e52ed95da53a20e8b700370a5eecb40a
#
_cell.length_a   1.000
_cell.length_b   1.000
_cell.length_c   1.000
_cell.angle_alpha   90.00
_cell.angle_beta   90.00
_cell.angle_gamma   90.00
#
_symmetry.space_group_name_H-M   'P 1'
#
loop_
_entity.id
_entity.type
_entity.pdbx_description
1 polymer ?
#
loop_
_entity_poly.entity_id
_entity_poly.type
_entity_poly.pdbx_seq_one_letter_code
_entity_poly.pdbx_strand_id
1 'polypeptide(L)'
;MTSLRPPRPTRRAVARSALALTGLTALATTAACSRPVVADQAAARESRGPVTMWTSNNEQELAWGRAIAEAWNAEQPDEQVSLQEVPAGASTEEAITAAIVAGTTPDLLFAVSPAATTDWVRQGGLVNLSDFEDGAAYIEERVGEPASGYAHEDGDYYQVPWKSNPVMIMYNRELFEAAGIDPDDPGMETYASFLEGAQKIVDSGASRSAIWPAPTAEFFQSWFDFYPLQLAQTGGTRLIEDGTTTFDDPEGVAAGEFWAEIYARGLAPQETSTDNAMAVGTTAMQMAGPWAIASYQGTIDFGIMPVPTQDGRPAEEITTFADAKNAAIFTSSRHQRTAWDVLLFATAVEQDRTLLDLTGQMPMRTGLLDVHPQYFEENPAYRVFAEQASRVADVPTARGSIEIWQRFRDAYVASAILGKRGVSEEFSSVAHDIDDLLGAGS
;
A
#
# COMPACT_ATOMS: atom_id res chain seq x y z
N MET A 1 45.23 40.35 -23.18
CA MET A 1 44.92 40.60 -24.60
C MET A 1 43.72 39.71 -24.90
N THR A 2 42.57 40.09 -25.31
CA THR A 2 41.85 41.28 -25.65
C THR A 2 40.37 40.95 -25.49
N SER A 3 39.63 41.78 -24.78
CA SER A 3 38.19 41.66 -24.60
C SER A 3 37.44 42.00 -25.88
N LEU A 4 36.29 41.36 -26.15
CA LEU A 4 35.27 41.90 -27.05
C LEU A 4 33.86 41.59 -26.48
N ARG A 5 33.17 42.66 -26.07
CA ARG A 5 31.74 42.72 -25.75
C ARG A 5 30.96 42.91 -27.08
N PRO A 6 29.74 42.36 -27.24
CA PRO A 6 28.82 42.78 -28.31
C PRO A 6 27.89 43.92 -27.83
N PRO A 7 27.38 44.73 -28.78
CA PRO A 7 26.70 46.00 -28.53
C PRO A 7 25.19 45.85 -28.30
N ARG A 8 24.65 46.88 -27.58
CA ARG A 8 23.20 47.07 -27.36
C ARG A 8 22.55 47.77 -28.57
N PRO A 9 21.28 47.47 -28.93
CA PRO A 9 20.53 48.26 -29.87
C PRO A 9 19.76 49.43 -29.20
N THR A 10 19.76 50.53 -29.92
CA THR A 10 19.18 51.84 -29.60
C THR A 10 17.68 51.92 -29.95
N ARG A 11 16.98 52.78 -29.20
CA ARG A 11 15.60 53.25 -29.44
C ARG A 11 15.50 54.27 -30.59
N ARG A 12 14.33 54.32 -31.22
CA ARG A 12 13.57 55.35 -31.96
C ARG A 12 13.02 54.80 -33.27
N ALA A 13 11.82 55.10 -33.74
CA ALA A 13 10.98 56.28 -33.63
C ALA A 13 9.50 55.94 -33.92
N VAL A 14 8.68 56.88 -33.45
CA VAL A 14 7.22 57.03 -33.63
C VAL A 14 6.87 57.47 -35.06
N ALA A 15 5.77 56.97 -35.65
CA ALA A 15 4.95 57.74 -36.58
C ALA A 15 3.47 57.31 -36.48
N ARG A 16 2.62 58.29 -36.28
CA ARG A 16 1.16 58.29 -36.27
C ARG A 16 0.61 58.26 -37.70
N SER A 17 -0.53 57.57 -37.90
CA SER A 17 -1.57 58.06 -38.83
C SER A 17 -2.91 57.41 -38.51
N ALA A 18 -3.97 58.14 -38.70
CA ALA A 18 -5.30 58.00 -38.14
C ALA A 18 -6.31 57.38 -39.12
N LEU A 19 -7.41 56.89 -38.54
CA LEU A 19 -8.79 56.74 -39.03
C LEU A 19 -9.10 55.92 -40.29
N ALA A 20 -9.89 54.87 -40.09
CA ALA A 20 -11.13 54.62 -40.84
C ALA A 20 -12.04 53.73 -40.00
N LEU A 21 -13.23 54.25 -39.64
CA LEU A 21 -14.38 53.51 -39.09
C LEU A 21 -14.95 52.57 -40.15
N THR A 22 -15.13 51.30 -39.82
CA THR A 22 -16.31 50.52 -40.30
C THR A 22 -16.54 49.38 -39.29
N GLY A 23 -17.75 49.29 -38.83
CA GLY A 23 -18.17 48.34 -37.84
C GLY A 23 -18.20 46.89 -38.40
N LEU A 24 -17.84 45.97 -37.50
CA LEU A 24 -18.27 44.55 -37.57
C LEU A 24 -18.36 43.97 -36.20
N THR A 25 -19.51 43.48 -35.91
CA THR A 25 -19.97 42.50 -34.92
C THR A 25 -18.81 41.80 -34.14
N ALA A 26 -18.79 42.10 -32.83
CA ALA A 26 -18.04 41.32 -31.84
C ALA A 26 -18.65 39.89 -31.75
N LEU A 27 -18.04 38.89 -32.35
CA LEU A 27 -18.17 37.53 -31.89
C LEU A 27 -17.41 37.43 -30.55
N ALA A 28 -18.15 37.48 -29.47
CA ALA A 28 -17.70 37.05 -28.17
C ALA A 28 -17.45 35.52 -28.26
N THR A 29 -16.22 35.11 -28.56
CA THR A 29 -15.77 33.77 -28.22
C THR A 29 -15.67 33.71 -26.69
N THR A 30 -16.75 33.30 -26.05
CA THR A 30 -16.69 32.76 -24.70
C THR A 30 -15.78 31.56 -24.77
N ALA A 31 -14.57 31.71 -24.26
CA ALA A 31 -13.76 30.59 -23.82
C ALA A 31 -14.62 29.93 -22.71
N ALA A 32 -15.43 28.96 -23.11
CA ALA A 32 -16.00 28.01 -22.19
C ALA A 32 -14.80 27.30 -21.59
N CYS A 33 -14.43 27.64 -20.35
CA CYS A 33 -13.72 26.72 -19.50
C CYS A 33 -14.61 25.46 -19.51
N SER A 34 -14.25 24.47 -20.30
CA SER A 34 -14.85 23.16 -20.26
C SER A 34 -14.59 22.62 -18.87
N ARG A 35 -15.57 22.77 -17.96
CA ARG A 35 -15.67 21.90 -16.81
C ARG A 35 -15.56 20.47 -17.39
N PRO A 36 -14.73 19.58 -16.79
CA PRO A 36 -14.79 18.19 -17.17
C PRO A 36 -16.26 17.79 -17.12
N VAL A 37 -16.77 17.27 -18.25
CA VAL A 37 -18.13 16.74 -18.32
C VAL A 37 -18.09 15.54 -17.38
N VAL A 38 -18.60 15.69 -16.17
CA VAL A 38 -18.91 14.55 -15.31
C VAL A 38 -19.87 13.72 -16.14
N ALA A 39 -19.43 12.53 -16.56
CA ALA A 39 -20.27 11.60 -17.27
C ALA A 39 -21.58 11.42 -16.46
N ASP A 40 -22.72 11.33 -17.12
CA ASP A 40 -23.93 10.91 -16.44
C ASP A 40 -23.65 9.53 -15.85
N GLN A 41 -23.47 9.46 -14.53
CA GLN A 41 -23.00 8.25 -13.84
C GLN A 41 -23.98 7.08 -14.07
N ALA A 42 -25.28 7.37 -14.16
CA ALA A 42 -26.30 6.35 -14.45
C ALA A 42 -26.13 5.79 -15.88
N ALA A 43 -25.88 6.65 -16.87
CA ALA A 43 -25.64 6.21 -18.23
C ALA A 43 -24.28 5.48 -18.38
N ALA A 44 -23.25 5.96 -17.71
CA ALA A 44 -21.93 5.31 -17.72
C ALA A 44 -21.96 3.92 -17.08
N ARG A 45 -22.76 3.73 -16.01
CA ARG A 45 -22.92 2.46 -15.30
C ARG A 45 -23.51 1.36 -16.18
N GLU A 46 -24.36 1.69 -17.11
CA GLU A 46 -24.97 0.75 -18.07
C GLU A 46 -24.16 0.61 -19.36
N SER A 47 -23.18 1.48 -19.58
CA SER A 47 -22.46 1.55 -20.84
C SER A 47 -21.34 0.51 -20.92
N ARG A 48 -21.20 -0.05 -22.13
CA ARG A 48 -20.17 -1.05 -22.49
C ARG A 48 -19.24 -0.53 -23.57
N GLY A 49 -18.00 -0.99 -23.56
CA GLY A 49 -16.97 -0.66 -24.55
C GLY A 49 -15.57 -0.91 -24.04
N PRO A 50 -14.53 -0.51 -24.78
CA PRO A 50 -13.15 -0.72 -24.35
C PRO A 50 -12.81 0.09 -23.10
N VAL A 51 -11.97 -0.48 -22.23
CA VAL A 51 -11.56 0.10 -20.94
C VAL A 51 -10.04 0.07 -20.79
N THR A 52 -9.54 1.00 -19.99
CA THR A 52 -8.14 1.06 -19.56
C THR A 52 -8.02 0.57 -18.13
N MET A 53 -7.13 -0.37 -17.88
CA MET A 53 -6.82 -0.91 -16.57
C MET A 53 -5.42 -0.48 -16.16
N TRP A 54 -5.26 0.04 -14.94
CA TRP A 54 -3.94 0.26 -14.33
C TRP A 54 -3.65 -0.80 -13.27
N THR A 55 -2.35 -1.19 -13.21
CA THR A 55 -1.76 -1.96 -12.09
C THR A 55 -0.54 -1.21 -11.57
N SER A 56 0.03 -1.66 -10.45
CA SER A 56 1.30 -1.12 -9.97
C SER A 56 2.43 -1.35 -11.01
N ASN A 57 3.57 -0.70 -10.81
CA ASN A 57 4.77 -0.87 -11.61
C ASN A 57 5.59 -2.12 -11.22
N ASN A 58 5.07 -2.98 -10.34
CA ASN A 58 5.68 -4.24 -9.99
C ASN A 58 5.62 -5.21 -11.18
N GLU A 59 6.77 -5.80 -11.56
CA GLU A 59 6.88 -6.65 -12.75
C GLU A 59 5.95 -7.86 -12.71
N GLN A 60 5.77 -8.48 -11.53
CA GLN A 60 4.89 -9.65 -11.36
C GLN A 60 3.41 -9.25 -11.45
N GLU A 61 3.02 -8.10 -10.89
CA GLU A 61 1.65 -7.58 -11.02
C GLU A 61 1.35 -7.13 -12.45
N LEU A 62 2.32 -6.57 -13.16
CA LEU A 62 2.18 -6.30 -14.59
C LEU A 62 2.03 -7.59 -15.42
N ALA A 63 2.75 -8.67 -15.05
CA ALA A 63 2.60 -9.97 -15.69
C ALA A 63 1.20 -10.55 -15.46
N TRP A 64 0.69 -10.45 -14.23
CA TRP A 64 -0.68 -10.81 -13.90
C TRP A 64 -1.69 -9.96 -14.70
N GLY A 65 -1.54 -8.65 -14.71
CA GLY A 65 -2.43 -7.75 -15.44
C GLY A 65 -2.47 -8.04 -16.95
N ARG A 66 -1.32 -8.40 -17.56
CA ARG A 66 -1.26 -8.85 -18.97
C ARG A 66 -2.05 -10.14 -19.17
N ALA A 67 -1.89 -11.12 -18.30
CA ALA A 67 -2.61 -12.40 -18.38
C ALA A 67 -4.13 -12.20 -18.27
N ILE A 68 -4.59 -11.33 -17.35
CA ILE A 68 -6.01 -10.98 -17.21
C ILE A 68 -6.53 -10.28 -18.46
N ALA A 69 -5.81 -9.26 -18.96
CA ALA A 69 -6.23 -8.52 -20.15
C ALA A 69 -6.28 -9.42 -21.40
N GLU A 70 -5.30 -10.29 -21.59
CA GLU A 70 -5.27 -11.25 -22.70
C GLU A 70 -6.43 -12.24 -22.62
N ALA A 71 -6.70 -12.82 -21.46
CA ALA A 71 -7.79 -13.77 -21.25
C ALA A 71 -9.17 -13.10 -21.49
N TRP A 72 -9.39 -11.92 -20.94
CA TRP A 72 -10.61 -11.14 -21.16
C TRP A 72 -10.80 -10.78 -22.63
N ASN A 73 -9.76 -10.24 -23.27
CA ASN A 73 -9.80 -9.78 -24.66
C ASN A 73 -10.05 -10.92 -25.67
N ALA A 74 -9.66 -12.15 -25.33
CA ALA A 74 -9.96 -13.32 -26.15
C ALA A 74 -11.44 -13.67 -26.16
N GLU A 75 -12.15 -13.41 -25.05
CA GLU A 75 -13.57 -13.71 -24.90
C GLU A 75 -14.48 -12.52 -25.27
N GLN A 76 -13.97 -11.28 -25.13
CA GLN A 76 -14.73 -10.04 -25.27
C GLN A 76 -14.09 -9.08 -26.29
N PRO A 77 -14.15 -9.38 -27.60
CA PRO A 77 -13.43 -8.62 -28.62
C PRO A 77 -13.92 -7.17 -28.79
N ASP A 78 -15.17 -6.87 -28.41
CA ASP A 78 -15.74 -5.53 -28.50
C ASP A 78 -15.55 -4.70 -27.22
N GLU A 79 -15.10 -5.33 -26.12
CA GLU A 79 -14.92 -4.73 -24.79
C GLU A 79 -13.47 -4.90 -24.31
N GLN A 80 -12.54 -4.50 -25.16
CA GLN A 80 -11.10 -4.73 -24.93
C GLN A 80 -10.56 -4.00 -23.69
N VAL A 81 -9.71 -4.68 -22.95
CA VAL A 81 -8.93 -4.12 -21.85
C VAL A 81 -7.54 -3.71 -22.34
N SER A 82 -7.17 -2.45 -22.13
CA SER A 82 -5.82 -1.93 -22.35
C SER A 82 -5.10 -1.76 -21.02
N LEU A 83 -4.06 -2.57 -20.76
CA LEU A 83 -3.27 -2.50 -19.54
C LEU A 83 -2.23 -1.36 -19.64
N GLN A 84 -2.08 -0.62 -18.55
CA GLN A 84 -1.01 0.35 -18.31
C GLN A 84 -0.53 0.23 -16.85
N GLU A 85 0.70 0.66 -16.59
CA GLU A 85 1.20 0.84 -15.24
C GLU A 85 0.78 2.20 -14.67
N VAL A 86 0.65 2.29 -13.34
CA VAL A 86 0.45 3.58 -12.67
C VAL A 86 1.61 4.51 -13.03
N PRO A 87 1.35 5.76 -13.44
CA PRO A 87 2.40 6.73 -13.76
C PRO A 87 3.39 6.90 -12.61
N ALA A 88 4.66 7.09 -12.94
CA ALA A 88 5.68 7.37 -11.94
C ALA A 88 5.35 8.68 -11.19
N GLY A 89 5.45 8.65 -9.85
CA GLY A 89 5.22 9.76 -8.94
C GLY A 89 6.06 9.61 -7.69
N ALA A 90 5.88 10.47 -6.71
CA ALA A 90 6.51 10.32 -5.41
C ALA A 90 5.91 9.11 -4.68
N SER A 91 4.61 8.86 -4.83
CA SER A 91 3.96 7.60 -4.45
C SER A 91 2.85 7.25 -5.44
N THR A 92 2.37 6.00 -5.39
CA THR A 92 1.20 5.54 -6.15
C THR A 92 -0.04 6.38 -5.82
N GLU A 93 -0.28 6.65 -4.54
CA GLU A 93 -1.42 7.42 -4.05
C GLU A 93 -1.41 8.86 -4.55
N GLU A 94 -0.24 9.51 -4.55
CA GLU A 94 -0.09 10.88 -5.08
C GLU A 94 -0.33 10.93 -6.60
N ALA A 95 0.20 9.97 -7.34
CA ALA A 95 0.00 9.87 -8.79
C ALA A 95 -1.48 9.69 -9.14
N ILE A 96 -2.20 8.84 -8.40
CA ILE A 96 -3.64 8.60 -8.60
C ILE A 96 -4.46 9.84 -8.18
N THR A 97 -4.15 10.47 -7.04
CA THR A 97 -4.80 11.70 -6.58
C THR A 97 -4.67 12.80 -7.65
N ALA A 98 -3.47 12.98 -8.21
CA ALA A 98 -3.24 13.93 -9.30
C ALA A 98 -4.06 13.59 -10.55
N ALA A 99 -4.18 12.31 -10.91
CA ALA A 99 -4.98 11.85 -12.05
C ALA A 99 -6.48 12.09 -11.81
N ILE A 100 -7.00 11.89 -10.60
CA ILE A 100 -8.40 12.21 -10.23
C ILE A 100 -8.67 13.70 -10.45
N VAL A 101 -7.81 14.57 -9.91
CA VAL A 101 -7.94 16.02 -10.06
C VAL A 101 -7.86 16.47 -11.54
N ALA A 102 -6.98 15.82 -12.31
CA ALA A 102 -6.80 16.12 -13.73
C ALA A 102 -7.87 15.50 -14.63
N GLY A 103 -8.68 14.54 -14.14
CA GLY A 103 -9.64 13.77 -14.95
C GLY A 103 -8.96 12.84 -15.97
N THR A 104 -7.78 12.30 -15.63
CA THR A 104 -6.95 11.44 -16.47
C THR A 104 -6.76 10.04 -15.87
N THR A 105 -7.62 9.64 -14.96
CA THR A 105 -7.63 8.29 -14.37
C THR A 105 -7.96 7.23 -15.44
N PRO A 106 -7.54 5.96 -15.22
CA PRO A 106 -8.02 4.84 -16.02
C PRO A 106 -9.51 4.59 -15.77
N ASP A 107 -10.08 3.57 -16.41
CA ASP A 107 -11.42 3.11 -16.07
C ASP A 107 -11.42 2.32 -14.76
N LEU A 108 -10.40 1.44 -14.55
CA LEU A 108 -10.25 0.66 -13.32
C LEU A 108 -8.77 0.53 -12.92
N LEU A 109 -8.56 0.31 -11.62
CA LEU A 109 -7.23 0.22 -11.00
C LEU A 109 -7.16 -0.98 -10.06
N PHE A 110 -6.09 -1.78 -10.19
CA PHE A 110 -5.69 -2.84 -9.27
C PHE A 110 -4.40 -2.42 -8.53
N ALA A 111 -4.49 -1.43 -7.68
CA ALA A 111 -3.43 -0.97 -6.77
C ALA A 111 -3.99 0.04 -5.75
N VAL A 112 -5.27 -0.02 -5.45
CA VAL A 112 -5.91 0.91 -4.51
C VAL A 112 -5.39 0.66 -3.11
N SER A 113 -4.79 1.69 -2.50
CA SER A 113 -4.45 1.68 -1.08
C SER A 113 -5.68 2.02 -0.25
N PRO A 114 -6.05 1.19 0.75
CA PRO A 114 -7.15 1.51 1.65
C PRO A 114 -7.00 2.89 2.32
N ALA A 115 -5.78 3.30 2.64
CA ALA A 115 -5.48 4.60 3.23
C ALA A 115 -5.95 5.81 2.41
N ALA A 116 -6.00 5.69 1.09
CA ALA A 116 -6.37 6.80 0.20
C ALA A 116 -7.86 6.80 -0.20
N THR A 117 -8.57 5.69 0.02
CA THR A 117 -9.91 5.46 -0.51
C THR A 117 -10.91 6.51 -0.03
N THR A 118 -10.93 6.84 1.27
CA THR A 118 -11.85 7.84 1.85
C THR A 118 -11.69 9.21 1.17
N ASP A 119 -10.45 9.65 0.97
CA ASP A 119 -10.19 10.94 0.33
C ASP A 119 -10.57 10.93 -1.16
N TRP A 120 -10.37 9.81 -1.88
CA TRP A 120 -10.76 9.69 -3.28
C TRP A 120 -12.28 9.62 -3.46
N VAL A 121 -13.02 8.96 -2.54
CA VAL A 121 -14.49 8.97 -2.52
C VAL A 121 -15.00 10.38 -2.30
N ARG A 122 -14.48 11.11 -1.32
CA ARG A 122 -14.88 12.51 -1.02
C ARG A 122 -14.58 13.47 -2.18
N GLN A 123 -13.55 13.20 -2.98
CA GLN A 123 -13.26 13.94 -4.21
C GLN A 123 -14.19 13.58 -5.37
N GLY A 124 -15.07 12.59 -5.19
CA GLY A 124 -15.95 12.07 -6.24
C GLY A 124 -15.19 11.28 -7.32
N GLY A 125 -14.00 10.74 -6.98
CA GLY A 125 -13.15 10.02 -7.91
C GLY A 125 -13.55 8.57 -8.15
N LEU A 126 -14.18 7.92 -7.17
CA LEU A 126 -14.52 6.50 -7.24
C LEU A 126 -16.02 6.25 -7.46
N VAL A 127 -16.34 5.21 -8.21
CA VAL A 127 -17.71 4.74 -8.43
C VAL A 127 -18.19 3.99 -7.20
N ASN A 128 -19.44 4.27 -6.79
CA ASN A 128 -20.12 3.46 -5.79
C ASN A 128 -20.43 2.09 -6.38
N LEU A 129 -19.75 1.05 -5.90
CA LEU A 129 -19.90 -0.31 -6.39
C LEU A 129 -21.17 -0.98 -5.89
N SER A 130 -21.74 -0.50 -4.76
CA SER A 130 -23.03 -0.95 -4.25
C SER A 130 -24.19 -0.58 -5.16
N ASP A 131 -23.98 0.36 -6.09
CA ASP A 131 -24.97 0.73 -7.11
C ASP A 131 -25.12 -0.32 -8.25
N PHE A 132 -24.16 -1.26 -8.40
CA PHE A 132 -24.34 -2.41 -9.28
C PHE A 132 -25.25 -3.44 -8.61
N GLU A 133 -26.06 -4.17 -9.40
CA GLU A 133 -27.12 -5.06 -8.91
C GLU A 133 -26.62 -6.06 -7.84
N ASP A 134 -25.40 -6.62 -8.03
CA ASP A 134 -24.81 -7.59 -7.12
C ASP A 134 -23.55 -7.05 -6.40
N GLY A 135 -23.30 -5.74 -6.45
CA GLY A 135 -22.02 -5.16 -6.05
C GLY A 135 -21.64 -5.43 -4.59
N ALA A 136 -22.51 -5.05 -3.65
CA ALA A 136 -22.27 -5.29 -2.23
C ALA A 136 -22.23 -6.79 -1.92
N ALA A 137 -23.19 -7.56 -2.43
CA ALA A 137 -23.28 -9.01 -2.21
C ALA A 137 -22.03 -9.75 -2.69
N TYR A 138 -21.50 -9.37 -3.87
CA TYR A 138 -20.26 -9.95 -4.39
C TYR A 138 -19.06 -9.72 -3.46
N ILE A 139 -18.92 -8.49 -2.95
CA ILE A 139 -17.81 -8.13 -2.05
C ILE A 139 -17.92 -8.92 -0.74
N GLU A 140 -19.10 -8.96 -0.15
CA GLU A 140 -19.38 -9.66 1.10
C GLU A 140 -19.19 -11.18 0.97
N GLU A 141 -19.65 -11.78 -0.13
CA GLU A 141 -19.44 -13.22 -0.40
C GLU A 141 -17.95 -13.55 -0.62
N ARG A 142 -17.22 -12.70 -1.36
CA ARG A 142 -15.80 -12.91 -1.64
C ARG A 142 -14.94 -12.84 -0.38
N VAL A 143 -15.15 -11.84 0.45
CA VAL A 143 -14.26 -11.49 1.57
C VAL A 143 -14.76 -12.06 2.91
N GLY A 144 -16.07 -12.20 3.08
CA GLY A 144 -16.69 -12.62 4.32
C GLY A 144 -16.70 -11.51 5.38
N GLU A 145 -16.55 -11.88 6.66
CA GLU A 145 -16.61 -10.96 7.80
C GLU A 145 -15.75 -9.70 7.65
N PRO A 146 -14.49 -9.77 7.14
CA PRO A 146 -13.66 -8.58 6.96
C PRO A 146 -14.20 -7.55 5.97
N ALA A 147 -15.22 -7.88 5.15
CA ALA A 147 -15.77 -6.96 4.14
C ALA A 147 -16.22 -5.63 4.75
N SER A 148 -16.83 -5.66 5.94
CA SER A 148 -17.31 -4.46 6.64
C SER A 148 -16.22 -3.41 6.90
N GLY A 149 -14.96 -3.85 7.05
CA GLY A 149 -13.81 -2.95 7.23
C GLY A 149 -13.43 -2.16 5.97
N TYR A 150 -13.99 -2.50 4.81
CA TYR A 150 -13.78 -1.82 3.53
C TYR A 150 -15.00 -1.00 3.07
N ALA A 151 -16.10 -1.03 3.83
CA ALA A 151 -17.23 -0.14 3.61
C ALA A 151 -16.83 1.30 3.97
N HIS A 152 -17.32 2.26 3.19
CA HIS A 152 -17.16 3.69 3.46
C HIS A 152 -18.14 4.15 4.55
N GLU A 153 -17.99 5.39 5.04
CA GLU A 153 -18.80 5.99 6.11
C GLU A 153 -20.32 5.97 5.83
N ASP A 154 -20.72 5.98 4.54
CA ASP A 154 -22.12 5.86 4.10
C ASP A 154 -22.66 4.43 4.09
N GLY A 155 -21.83 3.44 4.37
CA GLY A 155 -22.15 2.02 4.36
C GLY A 155 -21.99 1.35 2.99
N ASP A 156 -21.60 2.08 1.95
CA ASP A 156 -21.41 1.59 0.60
C ASP A 156 -19.97 1.16 0.32
N TYR A 157 -19.77 0.37 -0.73
CA TYR A 157 -18.46 -0.07 -1.19
C TYR A 157 -18.00 0.72 -2.42
N TYR A 158 -16.76 1.23 -2.38
CA TYR A 158 -16.10 1.94 -3.47
C TYR A 158 -14.85 1.21 -3.97
N GLN A 159 -14.56 0.07 -3.38
CA GLN A 159 -13.41 -0.77 -3.69
C GLN A 159 -13.78 -2.24 -3.49
N VAL A 160 -13.18 -3.12 -4.29
CA VAL A 160 -13.21 -4.56 -4.07
C VAL A 160 -11.89 -4.96 -3.42
N PRO A 161 -11.88 -5.57 -2.24
CA PRO A 161 -10.68 -6.16 -1.66
C PRO A 161 -10.11 -7.22 -2.61
N TRP A 162 -8.90 -6.98 -3.10
CA TRP A 162 -8.28 -7.83 -4.12
C TRP A 162 -7.28 -8.80 -3.51
N LYS A 163 -6.28 -8.26 -2.80
CA LYS A 163 -5.23 -9.04 -2.15
C LYS A 163 -4.89 -8.49 -0.78
N SER A 164 -4.46 -9.40 0.12
CA SER A 164 -3.99 -9.08 1.46
C SER A 164 -2.74 -9.90 1.74
N ASN A 165 -1.64 -9.23 2.04
CA ASN A 165 -0.34 -9.84 2.22
C ASN A 165 0.12 -9.67 3.68
N PRO A 166 -0.11 -10.64 4.57
CA PRO A 166 0.35 -10.53 5.95
C PRO A 166 1.84 -10.22 6.02
N VAL A 167 2.22 -9.24 6.83
CA VAL A 167 3.63 -8.89 7.08
C VAL A 167 4.14 -9.70 8.26
N MET A 168 5.17 -10.50 8.01
CA MET A 168 5.80 -11.38 9.00
C MET A 168 7.31 -11.18 8.99
N ILE A 169 8.03 -11.82 9.88
CA ILE A 169 9.50 -11.83 9.87
C ILE A 169 9.97 -13.03 9.06
N MET A 170 10.72 -12.76 7.99
CA MET A 170 11.51 -13.75 7.27
C MET A 170 12.94 -13.73 7.79
N TYR A 171 13.57 -14.90 7.92
CA TYR A 171 14.93 -15.01 8.43
C TYR A 171 15.76 -16.02 7.64
N ASN A 172 17.07 -15.78 7.57
CA ASN A 172 18.05 -16.67 6.95
C ASN A 172 18.45 -17.75 7.96
N ARG A 173 18.10 -19.01 7.69
CA ARG A 173 18.32 -20.14 8.58
C ARG A 173 19.80 -20.43 8.81
N GLU A 174 20.64 -20.30 7.78
CA GLU A 174 22.08 -20.51 7.89
C GLU A 174 22.74 -19.47 8.82
N LEU A 175 22.29 -18.21 8.79
CA LEU A 175 22.80 -17.17 9.67
C LEU A 175 22.35 -17.36 11.13
N PHE A 176 21.13 -17.89 11.34
CA PHE A 176 20.64 -18.27 12.67
C PHE A 176 21.47 -19.41 13.24
N GLU A 177 21.69 -20.49 12.48
CA GLU A 177 22.52 -21.61 12.89
C GLU A 177 23.96 -21.15 13.21
N ALA A 178 24.56 -20.30 12.37
CA ALA A 178 25.88 -19.74 12.59
C ALA A 178 25.97 -18.89 13.87
N ALA A 179 24.85 -18.27 14.30
CA ALA A 179 24.73 -17.54 15.56
C ALA A 179 24.39 -18.44 16.77
N GLY A 180 24.25 -19.75 16.55
CA GLY A 180 23.87 -20.71 17.59
C GLY A 180 22.42 -20.60 18.02
N ILE A 181 21.54 -20.17 17.12
CA ILE A 181 20.08 -20.14 17.27
C ILE A 181 19.51 -21.31 16.47
N ASP A 182 18.62 -22.10 17.09
CA ASP A 182 17.93 -23.18 16.38
C ASP A 182 17.01 -22.60 15.30
N PRO A 183 17.25 -22.85 14.02
CA PRO A 183 16.41 -22.29 12.96
C PRO A 183 15.03 -22.94 12.85
N ASP A 184 14.77 -24.07 13.53
CA ASP A 184 13.46 -24.70 13.59
C ASP A 184 12.62 -24.20 14.77
N ASP A 185 13.28 -23.65 15.80
CA ASP A 185 12.65 -23.06 16.99
C ASP A 185 13.48 -21.87 17.48
N PRO A 186 13.39 -20.69 16.84
CA PRO A 186 14.23 -19.54 17.15
C PRO A 186 14.10 -19.00 18.57
N GLY A 187 12.96 -19.22 19.23
CA GLY A 187 12.70 -18.75 20.60
C GLY A 187 12.68 -17.21 20.73
N MET A 188 12.11 -16.50 19.74
CA MET A 188 12.15 -15.04 19.61
C MET A 188 10.72 -14.42 19.70
N GLU A 189 9.81 -15.02 20.46
CA GLU A 189 8.40 -14.63 20.56
C GLU A 189 8.18 -13.38 21.40
N THR A 190 9.10 -13.11 22.37
CA THR A 190 9.02 -11.91 23.23
C THR A 190 9.98 -10.83 22.74
N TYR A 191 9.67 -9.56 23.04
CA TYR A 191 10.61 -8.46 22.80
C TYR A 191 11.97 -8.73 23.45
N ALA A 192 12.00 -9.28 24.66
CA ALA A 192 13.23 -9.60 25.37
C ALA A 192 14.02 -10.70 24.65
N SER A 193 13.40 -11.84 24.35
CA SER A 193 14.07 -12.95 23.67
C SER A 193 14.48 -12.59 22.23
N PHE A 194 13.69 -11.76 21.56
CA PHE A 194 14.06 -11.24 20.23
C PHE A 194 15.33 -10.39 20.29
N LEU A 195 15.42 -9.44 21.24
CA LEU A 195 16.60 -8.61 21.44
C LEU A 195 17.84 -9.43 21.81
N GLU A 196 17.68 -10.49 22.61
CA GLU A 196 18.77 -11.42 22.94
C GLU A 196 19.24 -12.21 21.70
N GLY A 197 18.31 -12.75 20.92
CA GLY A 197 18.61 -13.45 19.66
C GLY A 197 19.26 -12.53 18.62
N ALA A 198 18.73 -11.33 18.44
CA ALA A 198 19.28 -10.32 17.56
C ALA A 198 20.71 -9.91 17.96
N GLN A 199 20.98 -9.78 19.27
CA GLN A 199 22.33 -9.52 19.80
C GLN A 199 23.28 -10.67 19.50
N LYS A 200 22.87 -11.94 19.70
CA LYS A 200 23.68 -13.12 19.37
C LYS A 200 24.08 -13.14 17.89
N ILE A 201 23.14 -12.80 16.98
CA ILE A 201 23.41 -12.76 15.54
C ILE A 201 24.54 -11.77 15.23
N VAL A 202 24.46 -10.56 15.76
CA VAL A 202 25.46 -9.52 15.52
C VAL A 202 26.80 -9.87 16.20
N ASP A 203 26.78 -10.31 17.45
CA ASP A 203 27.98 -10.65 18.22
C ASP A 203 28.73 -11.85 17.63
N SER A 204 28.03 -12.79 17.01
CA SER A 204 28.64 -13.93 16.32
C SER A 204 29.42 -13.54 15.07
N GLY A 205 29.12 -12.36 14.50
CA GLY A 205 29.59 -11.91 13.21
C GLY A 205 28.98 -12.65 12.02
N ALA A 206 27.88 -13.39 12.23
CA ALA A 206 27.16 -14.10 11.18
C ALA A 206 26.58 -13.12 10.13
N SER A 207 26.12 -11.96 10.59
CA SER A 207 25.72 -10.86 9.71
C SER A 207 26.04 -9.49 10.33
N ARG A 208 26.02 -8.45 9.49
CA ARG A 208 26.29 -7.07 9.93
C ARG A 208 25.17 -6.52 10.82
N SER A 209 23.95 -6.90 10.55
CA SER A 209 22.75 -6.51 11.31
C SER A 209 21.84 -7.69 11.56
N ALA A 210 21.06 -7.65 12.62
CA ALA A 210 20.11 -8.69 12.93
C ALA A 210 18.86 -8.58 12.06
N ILE A 211 18.31 -7.37 11.95
CA ILE A 211 17.11 -7.09 11.16
C ILE A 211 17.32 -5.82 10.34
N TRP A 212 16.74 -5.77 9.16
CA TRP A 212 16.78 -4.58 8.33
C TRP A 212 15.37 -4.20 7.91
N PRO A 213 14.68 -3.37 8.65
CA PRO A 213 13.63 -2.54 8.10
C PRO A 213 14.32 -1.51 7.19
N ALA A 214 13.73 -1.22 6.03
CA ALA A 214 14.27 -0.24 5.09
C ALA A 214 13.71 1.15 5.40
N PRO A 215 14.36 1.99 6.27
CA PRO A 215 13.85 3.32 6.55
C PRO A 215 13.83 4.11 5.26
N THR A 216 12.66 4.66 4.92
CA THR A 216 12.45 5.50 3.75
C THR A 216 11.85 6.84 4.15
N ALA A 217 11.79 7.81 3.22
CA ALA A 217 11.09 9.06 3.44
C ALA A 217 9.58 8.96 3.12
N GLU A 218 9.13 7.78 2.72
CA GLU A 218 7.73 7.54 2.33
C GLU A 218 6.80 7.52 3.53
N PHE A 219 5.56 7.98 3.35
CA PHE A 219 4.58 8.05 4.44
C PHE A 219 4.25 6.66 5.03
N PHE A 220 4.37 5.62 4.23
CA PHE A 220 4.08 4.24 4.61
C PHE A 220 5.27 3.49 5.23
N GLN A 221 6.40 4.15 5.53
CA GLN A 221 7.59 3.47 6.05
C GLN A 221 7.28 2.65 7.30
N SER A 222 6.53 3.20 8.25
CA SER A 222 6.18 2.54 9.50
C SER A 222 5.17 1.38 9.37
N TRP A 223 4.61 1.15 8.18
CA TRP A 223 3.70 0.03 7.93
C TRP A 223 4.41 -1.33 7.96
N PHE A 224 5.72 -1.36 7.68
CA PHE A 224 6.51 -2.58 7.55
C PHE A 224 7.49 -2.81 8.71
N ASP A 225 7.43 -1.98 9.76
CA ASP A 225 8.22 -2.17 10.98
C ASP A 225 7.38 -1.94 12.25
N PHE A 226 6.96 -0.73 12.53
CA PHE A 226 6.19 -0.40 13.73
C PHE A 226 4.79 -1.04 13.75
N TYR A 227 4.03 -0.86 12.67
CA TYR A 227 2.61 -1.18 12.66
C TYR A 227 2.28 -2.67 12.86
N PRO A 228 3.02 -3.63 12.27
CA PRO A 228 2.84 -5.05 12.58
C PRO A 228 3.00 -5.37 14.06
N LEU A 229 3.95 -4.71 14.74
CA LEU A 229 4.18 -4.91 16.17
C LEU A 229 3.08 -4.30 17.03
N GLN A 230 2.58 -3.12 16.68
CA GLN A 230 1.42 -2.52 17.37
C GLN A 230 0.21 -3.43 17.27
N LEU A 231 -0.13 -3.90 16.06
CA LEU A 231 -1.26 -4.82 15.86
C LEU A 231 -1.10 -6.12 16.65
N ALA A 232 0.10 -6.71 16.64
CA ALA A 232 0.38 -7.90 17.42
C ALA A 232 0.25 -7.66 18.92
N GLN A 233 0.82 -6.56 19.41
CA GLN A 233 0.83 -6.23 20.85
C GLN A 233 -0.56 -5.91 21.39
N THR A 234 -1.40 -5.23 20.60
CA THR A 234 -2.75 -4.81 20.98
C THR A 234 -3.84 -5.83 20.67
N GLY A 235 -3.51 -6.91 19.91
CA GLY A 235 -4.50 -7.87 19.43
C GLY A 235 -5.35 -7.35 18.28
N GLY A 236 -4.81 -6.39 17.49
CA GLY A 236 -5.43 -5.89 16.25
C GLY A 236 -5.93 -4.45 16.31
N THR A 237 -5.68 -3.70 17.41
CA THR A 237 -6.05 -2.28 17.47
C THR A 237 -5.24 -1.48 16.45
N ARG A 238 -5.93 -0.80 15.53
CA ARG A 238 -5.32 0.00 14.48
C ARG A 238 -4.75 1.31 15.02
N LEU A 239 -3.94 1.99 14.24
CA LEU A 239 -3.33 3.28 14.60
C LEU A 239 -4.37 4.33 15.03
N ILE A 240 -5.56 4.25 14.45
CA ILE A 240 -6.73 5.07 14.78
C ILE A 240 -7.92 4.14 14.96
N GLU A 241 -8.62 4.26 16.07
CA GLU A 241 -9.90 3.59 16.34
C GLU A 241 -10.91 4.62 16.84
N ASP A 242 -12.13 4.55 16.34
CA ASP A 242 -13.23 5.42 16.74
C ASP A 242 -12.90 6.94 16.67
N GLY A 243 -12.05 7.31 15.71
CA GLY A 243 -11.64 8.70 15.49
C GLY A 243 -10.58 9.22 16.46
N THR A 244 -9.91 8.33 17.20
CA THR A 244 -8.86 8.67 18.17
C THR A 244 -7.60 7.84 17.88
N THR A 245 -6.43 8.41 18.11
CA THR A 245 -5.14 7.72 18.02
C THR A 245 -4.98 6.71 19.16
N THR A 246 -4.22 5.63 18.89
CA THR A 246 -3.99 4.52 19.83
C THR A 246 -2.51 4.20 20.03
N PHE A 247 -1.64 4.77 19.20
CA PHE A 247 -0.22 4.42 19.21
C PHE A 247 0.56 5.03 20.40
N ASP A 248 -0.01 5.99 21.11
CA ASP A 248 0.52 6.54 22.36
C ASP A 248 -0.03 5.86 23.62
N ASP A 249 -0.90 4.85 23.47
CA ASP A 249 -1.25 3.92 24.51
C ASP A 249 -0.03 3.08 24.95
N PRO A 250 -0.02 2.50 26.16
CA PRO A 250 1.13 1.74 26.67
C PRO A 250 1.65 0.65 25.72
N GLU A 251 0.76 -0.03 24.99
CA GLU A 251 1.08 -1.08 24.04
C GLU A 251 1.76 -0.53 22.77
N GLY A 252 1.27 0.59 22.24
CA GLY A 252 1.87 1.26 21.10
C GLY A 252 3.24 1.86 21.46
N VAL A 253 3.35 2.49 22.63
CA VAL A 253 4.64 2.98 23.16
C VAL A 253 5.63 1.82 23.32
N ALA A 254 5.20 0.65 23.84
CA ALA A 254 6.08 -0.51 24.00
C ALA A 254 6.62 -1.02 22.64
N ALA A 255 5.81 -1.02 21.57
CA ALA A 255 6.24 -1.35 20.23
C ALA A 255 7.26 -0.35 19.67
N GLY A 256 7.06 0.94 19.93
CA GLY A 256 8.02 2.00 19.55
C GLY A 256 9.34 1.89 20.34
N GLU A 257 9.29 1.62 21.64
CA GLU A 257 10.46 1.43 22.50
C GLU A 257 11.26 0.18 22.12
N PHE A 258 10.59 -0.90 21.71
CA PHE A 258 11.26 -2.08 21.18
C PHE A 258 12.13 -1.73 19.95
N TRP A 259 11.59 -0.98 18.99
CA TRP A 259 12.37 -0.51 17.84
C TRP A 259 13.48 0.45 18.25
N ALA A 260 13.23 1.36 19.20
CA ALA A 260 14.25 2.25 19.70
C ALA A 260 15.44 1.47 20.30
N GLU A 261 15.18 0.38 21.01
CA GLU A 261 16.22 -0.48 21.57
C GLU A 261 16.99 -1.25 20.48
N ILE A 262 16.29 -1.74 19.42
CA ILE A 262 16.93 -2.36 18.24
C ILE A 262 17.94 -1.40 17.62
N TYR A 263 17.56 -0.14 17.38
CA TYR A 263 18.45 0.86 16.80
C TYR A 263 19.56 1.33 17.77
N ALA A 264 19.22 1.51 19.04
CA ALA A 264 20.19 1.94 20.06
C ALA A 264 21.32 0.92 20.27
N ARG A 265 21.01 -0.38 20.16
CA ARG A 265 22.03 -1.46 20.21
C ARG A 265 22.78 -1.67 18.90
N GLY A 266 22.42 -0.98 17.82
CA GLY A 266 23.02 -1.18 16.50
C GLY A 266 22.63 -2.51 15.86
N LEU A 267 21.48 -3.09 16.23
CA LEU A 267 20.99 -4.36 15.69
C LEU A 267 20.31 -4.19 14.32
N ALA A 268 19.90 -2.96 13.99
CA ALA A 268 19.42 -2.54 12.69
C ALA A 268 20.18 -1.29 12.20
N PRO A 269 20.45 -1.15 10.89
CA PRO A 269 21.04 0.06 10.34
C PRO A 269 20.00 1.18 10.22
N GLN A 270 20.47 2.44 10.26
CA GLN A 270 19.62 3.63 10.05
C GLN A 270 19.65 4.10 8.58
N GLU A 271 20.27 3.34 7.70
CA GLU A 271 20.40 3.61 6.26
C GLU A 271 19.54 2.64 5.43
N THR A 272 19.15 3.06 4.24
CA THR A 272 18.51 2.18 3.26
C THR A 272 19.55 1.24 2.62
N SER A 273 19.12 0.04 2.21
CA SER A 273 19.89 -0.84 1.33
C SER A 273 19.43 -0.72 -0.11
N THR A 274 20.35 -0.70 -1.05
CA THR A 274 20.05 -0.82 -2.49
C THR A 274 19.94 -2.28 -2.94
N ASP A 275 20.43 -3.20 -2.11
CA ASP A 275 20.45 -4.64 -2.37
C ASP A 275 19.39 -5.33 -1.49
N ASN A 276 19.02 -6.55 -1.87
CA ASN A 276 18.24 -7.41 -0.98
C ASN A 276 19.18 -7.90 0.16
N ALA A 277 19.19 -7.15 1.26
CA ALA A 277 20.13 -7.31 2.36
C ALA A 277 20.13 -8.73 2.96
N MET A 278 18.97 -9.40 3.04
CA MET A 278 18.88 -10.76 3.56
C MET A 278 19.40 -11.78 2.54
N ALA A 279 19.11 -11.61 1.26
CA ALA A 279 19.60 -12.51 0.21
C ALA A 279 21.12 -12.51 0.07
N VAL A 280 21.78 -11.37 0.34
CA VAL A 280 23.24 -11.25 0.31
C VAL A 280 23.91 -11.45 1.68
N GLY A 281 23.13 -11.81 2.71
CA GLY A 281 23.64 -12.11 4.05
C GLY A 281 24.08 -10.89 4.88
N THR A 282 23.74 -9.68 4.46
CA THR A 282 24.07 -8.45 5.21
C THR A 282 23.20 -8.30 6.46
N THR A 283 21.99 -8.82 6.42
CA THR A 283 21.09 -8.95 7.58
C THR A 283 20.58 -10.38 7.70
N ALA A 284 20.24 -10.79 8.92
CA ALA A 284 19.68 -12.11 9.17
C ALA A 284 18.15 -12.16 9.05
N MET A 285 17.46 -11.05 9.22
CA MET A 285 16.00 -10.96 9.24
C MET A 285 15.50 -9.78 8.41
N GLN A 286 14.26 -9.92 7.91
CA GLN A 286 13.54 -8.84 7.25
C GLN A 286 12.03 -8.95 7.54
N MET A 287 11.38 -7.81 7.77
CA MET A 287 9.91 -7.74 7.77
C MET A 287 9.43 -7.77 6.32
N ALA A 288 8.61 -8.75 5.95
CA ALA A 288 8.14 -8.90 4.58
C ALA A 288 6.82 -9.68 4.50
N GLY A 289 6.17 -9.58 3.36
CA GLY A 289 5.02 -10.40 2.99
C GLY A 289 5.39 -11.49 1.97
N PRO A 290 4.39 -12.23 1.45
CA PRO A 290 4.60 -13.38 0.56
C PRO A 290 5.32 -13.02 -0.75
N TRP A 291 5.25 -11.76 -1.20
CA TRP A 291 5.99 -11.29 -2.39
C TRP A 291 7.51 -11.48 -2.30
N ALA A 292 8.06 -11.54 -1.10
CA ALA A 292 9.50 -11.68 -0.89
C ALA A 292 10.00 -13.11 -1.10
N ILE A 293 9.12 -14.12 -1.02
CA ILE A 293 9.47 -15.54 -1.17
C ILE A 293 10.21 -15.77 -2.49
N ALA A 294 9.69 -15.22 -3.59
CA ALA A 294 10.30 -15.38 -4.92
C ALA A 294 11.74 -14.85 -4.99
N SER A 295 12.09 -13.84 -4.18
CA SER A 295 13.44 -13.28 -4.11
C SER A 295 14.42 -14.16 -3.32
N TYR A 296 13.92 -15.04 -2.46
CA TYR A 296 14.72 -15.90 -1.59
C TYR A 296 14.76 -17.34 -2.06
N GLN A 297 13.69 -17.82 -2.69
CA GLN A 297 13.58 -19.21 -3.14
C GLN A 297 14.72 -19.59 -4.09
N GLY A 298 15.47 -20.64 -3.71
CA GLY A 298 16.63 -21.09 -4.48
C GLY A 298 17.90 -20.24 -4.30
N THR A 299 17.85 -19.16 -3.51
CA THR A 299 18.98 -18.29 -3.20
C THR A 299 19.50 -18.52 -1.78
N ILE A 300 18.61 -18.56 -0.80
CA ILE A 300 18.91 -18.82 0.61
C ILE A 300 17.93 -19.83 1.18
N ASP A 301 18.32 -20.54 2.23
CA ASP A 301 17.41 -21.27 3.10
C ASP A 301 16.79 -20.30 4.10
N PHE A 302 15.47 -20.14 4.08
CA PHE A 302 14.77 -19.15 4.92
C PHE A 302 13.65 -19.78 5.73
N GLY A 303 13.40 -19.20 6.90
CA GLY A 303 12.22 -19.45 7.72
C GLY A 303 11.31 -18.23 7.77
N ILE A 304 10.12 -18.44 8.31
CA ILE A 304 9.10 -17.40 8.51
C ILE A 304 8.59 -17.55 9.94
N MET A 305 8.50 -16.43 10.68
CA MET A 305 7.96 -16.40 12.03
C MET A 305 7.05 -15.19 12.21
N PRO A 306 6.07 -15.25 13.15
CA PRO A 306 5.30 -14.08 13.55
C PRO A 306 6.19 -12.98 14.12
N VAL A 307 5.66 -11.77 14.15
CA VAL A 307 6.30 -10.66 14.88
C VAL A 307 6.22 -10.92 16.40
N PRO A 308 7.23 -10.52 17.20
CA PRO A 308 7.22 -10.71 18.63
C PRO A 308 6.23 -9.77 19.31
N THR A 309 5.81 -10.13 20.54
CA THR A 309 5.07 -9.27 21.45
C THR A 309 5.83 -9.13 22.78
N GLN A 310 5.43 -8.20 23.63
CA GLN A 310 6.11 -8.01 24.91
C GLN A 310 6.00 -9.25 25.81
N ASP A 311 4.87 -9.93 25.79
CA ASP A 311 4.50 -11.07 26.63
C ASP A 311 4.60 -12.43 25.94
N GLY A 312 4.94 -12.49 24.64
CA GLY A 312 5.11 -13.73 23.88
C GLY A 312 3.77 -14.40 23.56
N ARG A 313 2.85 -13.68 22.94
CA ARG A 313 1.57 -14.26 22.52
C ARG A 313 1.77 -15.43 21.56
N PRO A 314 0.94 -16.48 21.66
CA PRO A 314 0.97 -17.58 20.72
C PRO A 314 0.76 -17.12 19.27
N ALA A 315 1.40 -17.78 18.32
CA ALA A 315 1.35 -17.42 16.90
C ALA A 315 -0.07 -17.32 16.33
N GLU A 316 -0.98 -18.18 16.83
CA GLU A 316 -2.39 -18.22 16.46
C GLU A 316 -3.21 -17.02 16.99
N GLU A 317 -2.67 -16.24 17.92
CA GLU A 317 -3.29 -15.05 18.48
C GLU A 317 -2.70 -13.75 17.91
N ILE A 318 -1.62 -13.85 17.10
CA ILE A 318 -0.97 -12.69 16.50
C ILE A 318 -1.81 -12.12 15.36
N THR A 319 -2.18 -10.85 15.49
CA THR A 319 -2.68 -10.04 14.37
C THR A 319 -1.53 -9.20 13.80
N THR A 320 -1.42 -9.13 12.49
CA THR A 320 -0.36 -8.35 11.81
C THR A 320 -0.93 -7.45 10.72
N PHE A 321 -0.07 -6.64 10.11
CA PHE A 321 -0.45 -5.76 9.01
C PHE A 321 -0.78 -6.55 7.75
N ALA A 322 -1.87 -6.16 7.09
CA ALA A 322 -2.41 -6.83 5.92
C ALA A 322 -1.67 -6.51 4.60
N ASP A 323 -1.04 -5.34 4.47
CA ASP A 323 -0.58 -4.77 3.19
C ASP A 323 -1.57 -5.06 2.05
N ALA A 324 -2.84 -4.68 2.26
CA ALA A 324 -3.88 -4.89 1.27
C ALA A 324 -3.75 -3.91 0.10
N LYS A 325 -4.05 -4.41 -1.09
CA LYS A 325 -4.32 -3.60 -2.27
C LYS A 325 -5.64 -4.05 -2.87
N ASN A 326 -6.46 -3.06 -3.21
CA ASN A 326 -7.82 -3.27 -3.65
C ASN A 326 -7.97 -2.85 -5.12
N ALA A 327 -9.15 -3.11 -5.68
CA ALA A 327 -9.52 -2.67 -7.01
C ALA A 327 -10.68 -1.67 -6.94
N ALA A 328 -10.67 -0.66 -7.82
CA ALA A 328 -11.73 0.33 -7.90
C ALA A 328 -11.98 0.78 -9.34
N ILE A 329 -13.16 1.34 -9.57
CA ILE A 329 -13.59 1.94 -10.84
C ILE A 329 -13.66 3.46 -10.63
N PHE A 330 -13.15 4.22 -11.60
CA PHE A 330 -13.16 5.68 -11.52
C PHE A 330 -14.41 6.28 -12.16
N THR A 331 -14.94 7.35 -11.57
CA THR A 331 -16.11 8.09 -12.09
C THR A 331 -15.88 8.74 -13.45
N SER A 332 -14.63 8.90 -13.88
CA SER A 332 -14.27 9.34 -15.24
C SER A 332 -14.52 8.28 -16.31
N SER A 333 -14.67 7.01 -15.93
CA SER A 333 -14.99 5.91 -16.84
C SER A 333 -16.33 6.14 -17.52
N ARG A 334 -16.33 5.92 -18.84
CA ARG A 334 -17.56 5.97 -19.66
C ARG A 334 -18.21 4.60 -19.85
N HIS A 335 -17.50 3.54 -19.53
CA HIS A 335 -17.90 2.15 -19.72
C HIS A 335 -17.82 1.37 -18.40
N GLN A 336 -18.51 1.89 -17.38
CA GLN A 336 -18.45 1.36 -16.01
C GLN A 336 -19.01 -0.07 -15.93
N ARG A 337 -19.95 -0.46 -16.82
CA ARG A 337 -20.43 -1.84 -16.85
C ARG A 337 -19.34 -2.80 -17.28
N THR A 338 -18.59 -2.49 -18.34
CA THR A 338 -17.44 -3.31 -18.74
C THR A 338 -16.37 -3.32 -17.66
N ALA A 339 -16.05 -2.17 -17.06
CA ALA A 339 -15.07 -2.10 -15.97
C ALA A 339 -15.48 -2.98 -14.79
N TRP A 340 -16.77 -3.01 -14.44
CA TRP A 340 -17.30 -3.89 -13.40
C TRP A 340 -17.19 -5.37 -13.77
N ASP A 341 -17.58 -5.76 -14.97
CA ASP A 341 -17.48 -7.14 -15.44
C ASP A 341 -16.01 -7.63 -15.53
N VAL A 342 -15.08 -6.75 -15.94
CA VAL A 342 -13.63 -7.02 -15.88
C VAL A 342 -13.15 -7.22 -14.45
N LEU A 343 -13.63 -6.40 -13.51
CA LEU A 343 -13.28 -6.52 -12.10
C LEU A 343 -13.78 -7.86 -11.53
N LEU A 344 -15.02 -8.24 -11.80
CA LEU A 344 -15.58 -9.55 -11.42
C LEU A 344 -14.76 -10.71 -12.02
N PHE A 345 -14.43 -10.63 -13.31
CA PHE A 345 -13.60 -11.61 -13.98
C PHE A 345 -12.22 -11.73 -13.33
N ALA A 346 -11.52 -10.60 -13.15
CA ALA A 346 -10.17 -10.55 -12.62
C ALA A 346 -10.05 -11.01 -11.14
N THR A 347 -11.16 -10.98 -10.41
CA THR A 347 -11.25 -11.41 -9.01
C THR A 347 -12.04 -12.72 -8.81
N ALA A 348 -12.35 -13.43 -9.90
CA ALA A 348 -12.93 -14.78 -9.84
C ALA A 348 -11.94 -15.80 -9.28
N VAL A 349 -12.46 -16.95 -8.83
CA VAL A 349 -11.64 -18.04 -8.22
C VAL A 349 -10.52 -18.49 -9.13
N GLU A 350 -10.79 -18.65 -10.43
CA GLU A 350 -9.81 -19.05 -11.44
C GLU A 350 -8.67 -18.05 -11.55
N GLN A 351 -8.98 -16.74 -11.44
CA GLN A 351 -8.00 -15.66 -11.54
C GLN A 351 -7.25 -15.44 -10.22
N ASP A 352 -7.81 -15.80 -9.09
CA ASP A 352 -7.08 -15.89 -7.82
C ASP A 352 -5.92 -16.90 -7.93
N ARG A 353 -6.12 -18.03 -8.63
CA ARG A 353 -5.04 -18.98 -8.92
C ARG A 353 -3.97 -18.36 -9.82
N THR A 354 -4.35 -17.59 -10.81
CA THR A 354 -3.42 -16.86 -11.69
C THR A 354 -2.60 -15.83 -10.88
N LEU A 355 -3.22 -15.15 -9.90
CA LEU A 355 -2.52 -14.23 -9.01
C LEU A 355 -1.49 -14.97 -8.15
N LEU A 356 -1.87 -16.08 -7.52
CA LEU A 356 -0.97 -16.91 -6.74
C LEU A 356 0.22 -17.41 -7.57
N ASP A 357 -0.03 -17.96 -8.76
CA ASP A 357 1.01 -18.53 -9.61
C ASP A 357 2.02 -17.50 -10.13
N LEU A 358 1.56 -16.30 -10.48
CA LEU A 358 2.41 -15.27 -11.07
C LEU A 358 3.08 -14.35 -10.05
N THR A 359 2.46 -14.15 -8.88
CA THR A 359 2.93 -13.15 -7.93
C THR A 359 3.23 -13.70 -6.53
N GLY A 360 2.70 -14.87 -6.19
CA GLY A 360 2.75 -15.40 -4.83
C GLY A 360 1.96 -14.58 -3.81
N GLN A 361 1.23 -13.55 -4.24
CA GLN A 361 0.46 -12.70 -3.34
C GLN A 361 -0.91 -13.30 -3.04
N MET A 362 -1.41 -13.07 -1.82
CA MET A 362 -2.60 -13.74 -1.31
C MET A 362 -3.87 -13.06 -1.79
N PRO A 363 -4.72 -13.71 -2.62
CA PRO A 363 -6.06 -13.20 -2.90
C PRO A 363 -6.85 -13.00 -1.61
N MET A 364 -7.52 -11.86 -1.46
CA MET A 364 -8.42 -11.64 -0.34
C MET A 364 -9.75 -12.36 -0.62
N ARG A 365 -9.80 -13.62 -0.21
CA ARG A 365 -10.95 -14.52 -0.39
C ARG A 365 -11.15 -15.38 0.85
N THR A 366 -12.40 -15.49 1.28
CA THR A 366 -12.81 -16.44 2.33
C THR A 366 -12.47 -17.86 1.94
N GLY A 367 -11.86 -18.61 2.87
CA GLY A 367 -11.52 -20.01 2.66
C GLY A 367 -10.43 -20.26 1.62
N LEU A 368 -9.49 -19.32 1.41
CA LEU A 368 -8.45 -19.38 0.40
C LEU A 368 -7.68 -20.72 0.38
N LEU A 369 -7.36 -21.28 1.54
CA LEU A 369 -6.68 -22.57 1.67
C LEU A 369 -7.52 -23.74 1.15
N ASP A 370 -8.82 -23.72 1.36
CA ASP A 370 -9.75 -24.73 0.90
C ASP A 370 -10.08 -24.60 -0.58
N VAL A 371 -10.02 -23.38 -1.10
CA VAL A 371 -10.28 -23.07 -2.52
C VAL A 371 -9.10 -23.49 -3.41
N HIS A 372 -7.86 -23.34 -2.91
CA HIS A 372 -6.63 -23.66 -3.65
C HIS A 372 -5.70 -24.63 -2.89
N PRO A 373 -6.19 -25.79 -2.38
CA PRO A 373 -5.42 -26.67 -1.49
C PRO A 373 -4.13 -27.17 -2.12
N GLN A 374 -4.19 -27.56 -3.40
CA GLN A 374 -3.03 -28.09 -4.12
C GLN A 374 -1.90 -27.05 -4.23
N TYR A 375 -2.22 -25.77 -4.46
CA TYR A 375 -1.21 -24.72 -4.52
C TYR A 375 -0.42 -24.61 -3.21
N PHE A 376 -1.11 -24.65 -2.07
CA PHE A 376 -0.48 -24.51 -0.75
C PHE A 376 0.20 -25.80 -0.27
N GLU A 377 -0.20 -26.96 -0.77
CA GLU A 377 0.52 -28.23 -0.57
C GLU A 377 1.86 -28.24 -1.32
N GLU A 378 1.87 -27.72 -2.55
CA GLU A 378 3.07 -27.61 -3.38
C GLU A 378 4.00 -26.47 -2.95
N ASN A 379 3.46 -25.47 -2.23
CA ASN A 379 4.16 -24.23 -1.87
C ASN A 379 4.02 -23.94 -0.36
N PRO A 380 4.67 -24.73 0.53
CA PRO A 380 4.47 -24.63 1.98
C PRO A 380 4.86 -23.28 2.59
N ALA A 381 5.82 -22.54 2.02
CA ALA A 381 6.17 -21.21 2.49
C ALA A 381 5.02 -20.20 2.30
N TYR A 382 4.30 -20.28 1.19
CA TYR A 382 3.11 -19.44 0.95
C TYR A 382 1.94 -19.84 1.85
N ARG A 383 1.84 -21.12 2.24
CA ARG A 383 0.83 -21.59 3.17
C ARG A 383 0.90 -20.88 4.52
N VAL A 384 2.11 -20.60 5.04
CA VAL A 384 2.29 -19.88 6.31
C VAL A 384 1.61 -18.50 6.26
N PHE A 385 1.77 -17.79 5.15
CA PHE A 385 1.10 -16.48 4.96
C PHE A 385 -0.41 -16.64 4.79
N ALA A 386 -0.89 -17.67 4.09
CA ALA A 386 -2.31 -17.91 3.92
C ALA A 386 -3.00 -18.25 5.26
N GLU A 387 -2.33 -18.98 6.14
CA GLU A 387 -2.81 -19.26 7.51
C GLU A 387 -2.86 -17.98 8.37
N GLN A 388 -1.93 -17.05 8.16
CA GLN A 388 -1.93 -15.74 8.83
C GLN A 388 -3.00 -14.79 8.26
N ALA A 389 -3.44 -14.95 7.02
CA ALA A 389 -4.33 -14.03 6.32
C ALA A 389 -5.71 -13.80 6.98
N SER A 390 -6.14 -14.73 7.85
CA SER A 390 -7.36 -14.55 8.66
C SER A 390 -7.16 -13.69 9.91
N ARG A 391 -5.92 -13.35 10.25
CA ARG A 391 -5.54 -12.58 11.44
C ARG A 391 -4.69 -11.38 11.04
N VAL A 392 -5.32 -10.48 10.29
CA VAL A 392 -4.70 -9.26 9.79
C VAL A 392 -5.59 -8.05 10.06
N ALA A 393 -4.98 -6.90 10.18
CA ALA A 393 -5.66 -5.62 10.13
C ALA A 393 -4.99 -4.71 9.10
N ASP A 394 -5.79 -3.96 8.39
CA ASP A 394 -5.31 -2.98 7.43
C ASP A 394 -5.13 -1.61 8.08
N VAL A 395 -4.53 -0.69 7.33
CA VAL A 395 -4.39 0.69 7.76
C VAL A 395 -5.78 1.33 7.92
N PRO A 396 -5.95 2.26 8.89
CA PRO A 396 -7.21 2.98 9.06
C PRO A 396 -7.59 3.75 7.78
N THR A 397 -8.86 3.74 7.45
CA THR A 397 -9.43 4.47 6.30
C THR A 397 -9.90 5.88 6.70
N ALA A 398 -9.23 6.54 7.63
CA ALA A 398 -9.58 7.87 8.11
C ALA A 398 -9.35 8.95 7.05
N ARG A 399 -10.09 10.05 7.17
CA ARG A 399 -9.85 11.24 6.35
C ARG A 399 -8.44 11.79 6.61
N GLY A 400 -7.72 12.15 5.56
CA GLY A 400 -6.35 12.65 5.66
C GLY A 400 -5.35 11.58 6.09
N SER A 401 -5.64 10.30 5.88
CA SER A 401 -4.84 9.17 6.33
C SER A 401 -3.37 9.28 5.88
N ILE A 402 -3.11 9.74 4.66
CA ILE A 402 -1.73 9.95 4.17
C ILE A 402 -0.99 10.98 5.04
N GLU A 403 -1.61 12.12 5.36
CA GLU A 403 -1.01 13.15 6.23
C GLU A 403 -0.80 12.61 7.66
N ILE A 404 -1.74 11.85 8.17
CA ILE A 404 -1.65 11.22 9.49
C ILE A 404 -0.44 10.29 9.54
N TRP A 405 -0.27 9.43 8.55
CA TRP A 405 0.87 8.52 8.45
C TRP A 405 2.20 9.25 8.27
N GLN A 406 2.22 10.36 7.54
CA GLN A 406 3.42 11.21 7.44
C GLN A 406 3.82 11.79 8.79
N ARG A 407 2.86 12.32 9.57
CA ARG A 407 3.11 12.87 10.91
C ARG A 407 3.61 11.78 11.86
N PHE A 408 2.93 10.63 11.86
CA PHE A 408 3.36 9.49 12.67
C PHE A 408 4.76 9.01 12.27
N ARG A 409 5.02 8.82 10.97
CA ARG A 409 6.35 8.45 10.46
C ARG A 409 7.45 9.39 10.94
N ASP A 410 7.21 10.70 10.88
CA ASP A 410 8.20 11.71 11.30
C ASP A 410 8.50 11.58 12.81
N ALA A 411 7.48 11.37 13.64
CA ALA A 411 7.64 11.12 15.06
C ALA A 411 8.37 9.81 15.36
N TYR A 412 7.99 8.72 14.68
CA TYR A 412 8.64 7.43 14.80
C TYR A 412 10.13 7.48 14.40
N VAL A 413 10.44 8.13 13.28
CA VAL A 413 11.84 8.31 12.84
C VAL A 413 12.63 9.15 13.85
N ALA A 414 12.06 10.23 14.37
CA ALA A 414 12.76 11.10 15.32
C ALA A 414 13.02 10.41 16.66
N SER A 415 12.08 9.61 17.14
CA SER A 415 12.17 8.95 18.45
C SER A 415 12.81 7.55 18.36
N ALA A 416 12.19 6.61 17.66
CA ALA A 416 12.63 5.22 17.65
C ALA A 416 13.90 5.00 16.81
N ILE A 417 13.97 5.56 15.59
CA ILE A 417 15.11 5.30 14.70
C ILE A 417 16.32 6.15 15.07
N LEU A 418 16.14 7.45 15.28
CA LEU A 418 17.25 8.40 15.49
C LEU A 418 17.52 8.70 16.96
N GLY A 419 16.65 8.29 17.90
CA GLY A 419 16.82 8.50 19.33
C GLY A 419 16.95 9.97 19.75
N LYS A 420 16.37 10.91 18.97
CA LYS A 420 16.45 12.35 19.25
C LYS A 420 15.54 12.78 20.40
N ARG A 421 14.47 12.03 20.65
CA ARG A 421 13.47 12.24 21.71
C ARG A 421 13.03 10.90 22.27
N GLY A 422 12.42 10.90 23.46
CA GLY A 422 11.80 9.70 24.01
C GLY A 422 10.55 9.30 23.20
N VAL A 423 10.35 7.99 23.00
CA VAL A 423 9.23 7.47 22.22
C VAL A 423 7.90 7.93 22.82
N SER A 424 7.70 7.73 24.13
CA SER A 424 6.44 8.09 24.81
C SER A 424 6.12 9.60 24.69
N GLU A 425 7.13 10.47 24.86
CA GLU A 425 6.95 11.92 24.74
C GLU A 425 6.57 12.33 23.30
N GLU A 426 7.28 11.78 22.30
CA GLU A 426 7.05 12.13 20.90
C GLU A 426 5.73 11.57 20.38
N PHE A 427 5.38 10.34 20.77
CA PHE A 427 4.11 9.72 20.39
C PHE A 427 2.93 10.49 20.98
N SER A 428 2.96 10.83 22.27
CA SER A 428 1.90 11.61 22.90
C SER A 428 1.76 13.01 22.28
N SER A 429 2.86 13.65 21.89
CA SER A 429 2.83 14.95 21.22
C SER A 429 2.16 14.88 19.84
N VAL A 430 2.53 13.89 19.02
CA VAL A 430 1.97 13.76 17.67
C VAL A 430 0.55 13.18 17.70
N ALA A 431 0.20 12.36 18.68
CA ALA A 431 -1.16 11.87 18.89
C ALA A 431 -2.13 13.04 19.05
N HIS A 432 -1.78 13.99 19.93
CA HIS A 432 -2.58 15.20 20.11
C HIS A 432 -2.77 16.02 18.82
N ASP A 433 -1.69 16.19 18.02
CA ASP A 433 -1.75 16.91 16.74
C ASP A 433 -2.64 16.18 15.71
N ILE A 434 -2.64 14.83 15.73
CA ILE A 434 -3.47 14.00 14.84
C ILE A 434 -4.93 14.01 15.29
N ASP A 435 -5.21 13.90 16.59
CA ASP A 435 -6.56 13.94 17.13
C ASP A 435 -7.23 15.31 16.87
N ASP A 436 -6.46 16.41 16.95
CA ASP A 436 -6.93 17.74 16.53
C ASP A 436 -7.28 17.77 15.04
N LEU A 437 -6.50 17.10 14.18
CA LEU A 437 -6.79 17.01 12.74
C LEU A 437 -8.07 16.20 12.47
N LEU A 438 -8.25 15.08 13.18
CA LEU A 438 -9.44 14.23 13.09
C LEU A 438 -10.69 14.98 13.57
N GLY A 439 -10.59 15.68 14.72
CA GLY A 439 -11.69 16.47 15.29
C GLY A 439 -12.09 17.69 14.46
N ALA A 440 -11.17 18.32 13.75
CA ALA A 440 -11.45 19.44 12.86
C ALA A 440 -12.22 19.06 11.58
N GLY A 441 -12.33 17.77 11.31
CA GLY A 441 -12.99 17.20 10.11
C GLY A 441 -14.39 16.62 10.35
N SER A 442 -14.85 16.55 11.63
CA SER A 442 -16.14 15.99 12.05
C SER A 442 -17.29 17.02 12.03
#